data_0619203975e5bc1cc128f266bcaa0e52
#
_entry.id   0619203975e5bc1cc128f266bcaa0e52
#
_cell.length_a   1.000
_cell.length_b   1.000
_cell.length_c   1.000
_cell.angle_alpha   90.00
_cell.angle_beta   90.00
_cell.angle_gamma   90.00
#
_symmetry.space_group_name_H-M   'P 1'
#
loop_
_entity.id
_entity.type
_entity.pdbx_description
1 polymer ?
#
loop_
_entity_poly.entity_id
_entity_poly.type
_entity_poly.pdbx_seq_one_letter_code
_entity_poly.pdbx_strand_id
1 'polypeptide(L)'
;VEKTYNQAAYDEEVRAIIKVVRDYEKKYDTHIPVVTAGGIYTHEDVVHQFDLGAEGVQVATRFVTTEECDAPKIYKQAYINAEKKDIVITQSPVGMPGRAILNPFLKKIKAGERPPIRSCFQCLEHCDIKTIPYCITKALVNAAEGDEDAALLFCGSNAYRADRIET
;
A
#
# COMPACT_ATOMS: atom_id res chain seq x y z
N VAL A 1 -2.62 16.66 6.71
CA VAL A 1 -3.23 16.30 8.02
C VAL A 1 -3.67 14.85 7.91
N GLU A 2 -2.94 13.92 8.56
CA GLU A 2 -3.39 12.54 8.69
C GLU A 2 -4.70 12.54 9.48
N LYS A 3 -5.82 12.20 8.83
CA LYS A 3 -7.02 11.86 9.56
C LYS A 3 -6.72 10.62 10.38
N THR A 4 -6.85 10.71 11.69
CA THR A 4 -6.74 9.54 12.57
C THR A 4 -7.75 8.50 12.08
N TYR A 5 -7.31 7.29 11.79
CA TYR A 5 -8.19 6.21 11.37
C TYR A 5 -9.26 5.96 12.45
N ASN A 6 -10.51 5.97 12.03
CA ASN A 6 -11.66 5.71 12.88
C ASN A 6 -12.45 4.55 12.28
N GLN A 7 -12.43 3.41 12.95
CA GLN A 7 -13.10 2.19 12.50
C GLN A 7 -14.60 2.40 12.29
N ALA A 8 -15.27 3.06 13.21
CA ALA A 8 -16.72 3.27 13.10
C ALA A 8 -17.08 4.12 11.87
N ALA A 9 -16.31 5.19 11.61
CA ALA A 9 -16.53 6.02 10.43
C ALA A 9 -16.25 5.23 9.12
N TYR A 10 -15.22 4.40 9.10
CA TYR A 10 -14.95 3.50 7.97
C TYR A 10 -16.10 2.54 7.74
N ASP A 11 -16.61 1.90 8.80
CA ASP A 11 -17.71 0.94 8.71
C ASP A 11 -18.99 1.58 8.16
N GLU A 12 -19.30 2.80 8.60
CA GLU A 12 -20.43 3.58 8.08
C GLU A 12 -20.27 3.89 6.59
N GLU A 13 -19.08 4.31 6.16
CA GLU A 13 -18.80 4.60 4.75
C GLU A 13 -18.93 3.33 3.89
N VAL A 14 -18.40 2.19 4.33
CA VAL A 14 -18.51 0.91 3.62
C VAL A 14 -19.97 0.49 3.48
N ARG A 15 -20.75 0.54 4.58
CA ARG A 15 -22.19 0.23 4.52
C ARG A 15 -22.96 1.17 3.60
N ALA A 16 -22.61 2.46 3.58
CA ALA A 16 -23.24 3.44 2.70
C ALA A 16 -22.96 3.12 1.21
N ILE A 17 -21.71 2.76 0.89
CA ILE A 17 -21.32 2.34 -0.47
C ILE A 17 -22.10 1.08 -0.88
N ILE A 18 -22.12 0.06 -0.02
CA ILE A 18 -22.84 -1.19 -0.29
C ILE A 18 -24.33 -0.91 -0.53
N LYS A 19 -24.95 -0.05 0.27
CA LYS A 19 -26.35 0.35 0.07
C LYS A 19 -26.59 0.96 -1.31
N VAL A 20 -25.72 1.87 -1.74
CA VAL A 20 -25.81 2.46 -3.10
C VAL A 20 -25.69 1.38 -4.18
N VAL A 21 -24.75 0.45 -4.03
CA VAL A 21 -24.60 -0.67 -4.98
C VAL A 21 -25.86 -1.51 -5.04
N ARG A 22 -26.47 -1.86 -3.89
CA ARG A 22 -27.74 -2.64 -3.84
C ARG A 22 -28.91 -1.91 -4.49
N ASP A 23 -28.96 -0.58 -4.43
CA ASP A 23 -29.98 0.21 -5.13
C ASP A 23 -29.77 0.18 -6.65
N TYR A 24 -28.52 0.18 -7.12
CA TYR A 24 -28.20 0.00 -8.54
C TYR A 24 -28.51 -1.41 -9.04
N GLU A 25 -28.24 -2.45 -8.27
CA GLU A 25 -28.60 -3.84 -8.60
C GLU A 25 -30.10 -3.97 -8.87
N LYS A 26 -30.93 -3.41 -7.98
CA LYS A 26 -32.39 -3.40 -8.14
C LYS A 26 -32.83 -2.65 -9.41
N LYS A 27 -32.17 -1.52 -9.69
CA LYS A 27 -32.53 -0.67 -10.85
C LYS A 27 -32.20 -1.33 -12.18
N TYR A 28 -31.12 -2.08 -12.24
CA TYR A 28 -30.60 -2.66 -13.50
C TYR A 28 -30.78 -4.18 -13.59
N ASP A 29 -31.43 -4.79 -12.59
CA ASP A 29 -31.63 -6.23 -12.49
C ASP A 29 -30.31 -7.01 -12.71
N THR A 30 -29.28 -6.62 -12.00
CA THR A 30 -27.94 -7.20 -12.12
C THR A 30 -27.28 -7.30 -10.77
N HIS A 31 -26.42 -8.30 -10.57
CA HIS A 31 -25.61 -8.42 -9.37
C HIS A 31 -24.26 -7.73 -9.55
N ILE A 32 -23.86 -6.91 -8.56
CA ILE A 32 -22.60 -6.15 -8.54
C ILE A 32 -21.86 -6.51 -7.25
N PRO A 33 -20.85 -7.42 -7.29
CA PRO A 33 -20.13 -7.81 -6.10
C PRO A 33 -19.30 -6.64 -5.55
N VAL A 34 -19.31 -6.48 -4.23
CA VAL A 34 -18.51 -5.47 -3.54
C VAL A 34 -17.31 -6.15 -2.87
N VAL A 35 -16.11 -5.73 -3.26
CA VAL A 35 -14.84 -6.19 -2.70
C VAL A 35 -14.17 -5.04 -1.96
N THR A 36 -13.85 -5.25 -0.69
CA THR A 36 -13.16 -4.26 0.14
C THR A 36 -11.65 -4.49 0.15
N ALA A 37 -10.88 -3.42 0.34
CA ALA A 37 -9.42 -3.46 0.38
C ALA A 37 -8.86 -2.46 1.38
N GLY A 38 -7.64 -2.73 1.86
CA GLY A 38 -6.90 -1.84 2.74
C GLY A 38 -7.09 -2.14 4.23
N GLY A 39 -5.97 -2.33 4.94
CA GLY A 39 -5.96 -2.60 6.38
C GLY A 39 -6.37 -4.02 6.79
N ILE A 40 -6.74 -4.88 5.87
CA ILE A 40 -7.14 -6.26 6.12
C ILE A 40 -5.87 -7.10 6.29
N TYR A 41 -5.71 -7.77 7.44
CA TYR A 41 -4.49 -8.51 7.77
C TYR A 41 -4.76 -9.87 8.42
N THR A 42 -5.75 -9.99 9.29
CA THR A 42 -6.11 -11.24 10.00
C THR A 42 -7.43 -11.80 9.50
N HIS A 43 -7.73 -13.02 9.96
CA HIS A 43 -9.03 -13.64 9.71
C HIS A 43 -10.19 -12.80 10.27
N GLU A 44 -10.02 -12.24 11.45
CA GLU A 44 -11.03 -11.36 12.07
C GLU A 44 -11.28 -10.11 11.22
N ASP A 45 -10.22 -9.52 10.63
CA ASP A 45 -10.37 -8.39 9.72
C ASP A 45 -11.19 -8.78 8.48
N VAL A 46 -11.00 -10.00 7.95
CA VAL A 46 -11.78 -10.55 6.83
C VAL A 46 -13.25 -10.74 7.21
N VAL A 47 -13.50 -11.42 8.34
CA VAL A 47 -14.87 -11.65 8.84
C VAL A 47 -15.59 -10.32 9.04
N HIS A 48 -14.92 -9.33 9.62
CA HIS A 48 -15.49 -8.00 9.80
C HIS A 48 -15.96 -7.37 8.48
N GLN A 49 -15.20 -7.52 7.38
CA GLN A 49 -15.64 -6.99 6.08
C GLN A 49 -16.89 -7.69 5.56
N PHE A 50 -16.99 -9.01 5.74
CA PHE A 50 -18.21 -9.75 5.37
C PHE A 50 -19.41 -9.35 6.25
N ASP A 51 -19.21 -9.08 7.53
CA ASP A 51 -20.26 -8.57 8.44
C ASP A 51 -20.74 -7.16 8.04
N LEU A 52 -19.91 -6.36 7.37
CA LEU A 52 -20.31 -5.09 6.78
C LEU A 52 -21.14 -5.28 5.51
N GLY A 53 -21.14 -6.47 4.91
CA GLY A 53 -21.86 -6.81 3.68
C GLY A 53 -20.99 -6.89 2.42
N ALA A 54 -19.66 -6.85 2.55
CA ALA A 54 -18.76 -7.13 1.44
C ALA A 54 -18.88 -8.61 1.01
N GLU A 55 -18.61 -8.89 -0.25
CA GLU A 55 -18.64 -10.23 -0.83
C GLU A 55 -17.25 -10.78 -1.12
N GLY A 56 -16.24 -9.93 -0.95
CA GLY A 56 -14.85 -10.30 -1.08
C GLY A 56 -13.93 -9.29 -0.42
N VAL A 57 -12.67 -9.70 -0.28
CA VAL A 57 -11.60 -8.84 0.25
C VAL A 57 -10.36 -8.94 -0.62
N GLN A 58 -9.63 -7.83 -0.76
CA GLN A 58 -8.31 -7.81 -1.38
C GLN A 58 -7.24 -7.66 -0.28
N VAL A 59 -6.34 -8.61 -0.20
CA VAL A 59 -5.24 -8.63 0.77
C VAL A 59 -3.92 -8.74 0.03
N ALA A 60 -2.97 -7.86 0.31
CA ALA A 60 -1.64 -7.86 -0.30
C ALA A 60 -0.53 -7.93 0.75
N THR A 61 -0.51 -7.01 1.69
CA THR A 61 0.57 -6.85 2.67
C THR A 61 0.87 -8.12 3.47
N ARG A 62 -0.17 -8.88 3.84
CA ARG A 62 -0.03 -10.14 4.56
C ARG A 62 0.79 -11.18 3.78
N PHE A 63 0.64 -11.20 2.45
CA PHE A 63 1.30 -12.18 1.59
C PHE A 63 2.72 -11.79 1.18
N VAL A 64 3.17 -10.56 1.46
CA VAL A 64 4.56 -10.15 1.17
C VAL A 64 5.56 -10.94 2.00
N THR A 65 5.24 -11.25 3.26
CA THR A 65 6.10 -12.00 4.16
C THR A 65 5.79 -13.50 4.16
N THR A 66 5.61 -14.07 2.97
CA THR A 66 5.42 -15.52 2.78
C THR A 66 6.58 -16.13 1.98
N GLU A 67 6.80 -17.42 2.11
CA GLU A 67 7.80 -18.15 1.32
C GLU A 67 7.47 -18.06 -0.18
N GLU A 68 6.18 -18.10 -0.53
CA GLU A 68 5.69 -18.11 -1.91
C GLU A 68 5.84 -16.76 -2.62
N CYS A 69 6.02 -15.68 -1.88
CA CYS A 69 6.24 -14.35 -2.47
C CYS A 69 7.64 -14.27 -3.08
N ASP A 70 7.74 -13.85 -4.35
CA ASP A 70 9.01 -13.70 -5.08
C ASP A 70 9.85 -12.48 -4.65
N ALA A 71 9.34 -11.67 -3.70
CA ALA A 71 10.10 -10.54 -3.19
C ALA A 71 11.42 -10.98 -2.54
N PRO A 72 12.54 -10.25 -2.74
CA PRO A 72 13.82 -10.58 -2.13
C PRO A 72 13.72 -10.66 -0.61
N LYS A 73 14.54 -11.51 0.01
CA LYS A 73 14.54 -11.68 1.47
C LYS A 73 14.69 -10.36 2.23
N ILE A 74 15.51 -9.44 1.74
CA ILE A 74 15.70 -8.13 2.34
C ILE A 74 14.43 -7.27 2.32
N TYR A 75 13.62 -7.38 1.24
CA TYR A 75 12.31 -6.73 1.15
C TYR A 75 11.37 -7.25 2.24
N LYS A 76 11.26 -8.59 2.38
CA LYS A 76 10.44 -9.24 3.42
C LYS A 76 10.92 -8.86 4.83
N GLN A 77 12.24 -8.81 5.02
CA GLN A 77 12.83 -8.44 6.30
C GLN A 77 12.53 -6.99 6.69
N ALA A 78 12.44 -6.07 5.72
CA ALA A 78 12.05 -4.70 5.98
C ALA A 78 10.63 -4.58 6.56
N TYR A 79 9.70 -5.46 6.13
CA TYR A 79 8.35 -5.54 6.73
C TYR A 79 8.39 -6.07 8.16
N ILE A 80 9.16 -7.15 8.41
CA ILE A 80 9.28 -7.77 9.73
C ILE A 80 9.91 -6.81 10.74
N ASN A 81 10.87 -6.00 10.29
CA ASN A 81 11.57 -5.04 11.13
C ASN A 81 10.80 -3.73 11.35
N ALA A 82 9.72 -3.49 10.56
CA ALA A 82 8.99 -2.24 10.62
C ALA A 82 8.12 -2.17 11.88
N GLU A 83 8.22 -1.07 12.62
CA GLU A 83 7.30 -0.72 13.69
C GLU A 83 6.14 0.14 13.14
N LYS A 84 5.07 0.26 13.92
CA LYS A 84 3.91 1.10 13.54
C LYS A 84 4.28 2.53 13.16
N LYS A 85 5.28 3.11 13.83
CA LYS A 85 5.81 4.46 13.55
C LYS A 85 6.52 4.58 12.21
N ASP A 86 6.98 3.45 11.66
CA ASP A 86 7.70 3.41 10.39
C ASP A 86 6.76 3.30 9.19
N ILE A 87 5.46 3.09 9.41
CA ILE A 87 4.44 3.08 8.37
C ILE A 87 3.98 4.51 8.12
N VAL A 88 4.45 5.10 7.04
CA VAL A 88 4.25 6.53 6.75
C VAL A 88 3.53 6.77 5.44
N ILE A 89 2.85 7.91 5.34
CA ILE A 89 2.38 8.43 4.06
C ILE A 89 3.52 9.25 3.44
N THR A 90 3.83 8.97 2.20
CA THR A 90 4.80 9.72 1.40
C THR A 90 4.15 10.23 0.13
N GLN A 91 4.61 11.40 -0.32
CA GLN A 91 4.20 11.92 -1.61
C GLN A 91 4.96 11.18 -2.72
N SER A 92 4.22 10.55 -3.60
CA SER A 92 4.81 9.89 -4.75
C SER A 92 5.10 10.90 -5.87
N PRO A 93 6.17 10.71 -6.65
CA PRO A 93 6.43 11.50 -7.85
C PRO A 93 5.30 11.48 -8.89
N VAL A 94 4.38 10.51 -8.80
CA VAL A 94 3.20 10.41 -9.66
C VAL A 94 1.99 11.24 -9.18
N GLY A 95 2.18 12.07 -8.14
CA GLY A 95 1.16 13.01 -7.65
C GLY A 95 0.19 12.43 -6.62
N MET A 96 0.12 11.12 -6.43
CA MET A 96 -0.76 10.49 -5.45
C MET A 96 -0.01 10.15 -4.15
N PRO A 97 -0.63 10.33 -2.96
CA PRO A 97 -0.02 9.86 -1.73
C PRO A 97 0.09 8.33 -1.72
N GLY A 98 1.22 7.81 -1.24
CA GLY A 98 1.45 6.38 -1.06
C GLY A 98 1.81 6.05 0.38
N ARG A 99 1.40 4.89 0.87
CA ARG A 99 1.85 4.38 2.17
C ARG A 99 3.05 3.48 1.97
N ALA A 100 4.12 3.73 2.73
CA ALA A 100 5.37 3.01 2.59
C ALA A 100 6.07 2.85 3.94
N ILE A 101 7.03 1.94 3.99
CA ILE A 101 7.94 1.76 5.13
C ILE A 101 9.00 2.86 5.11
N LEU A 102 9.21 3.53 6.24
CA LEU A 102 10.23 4.56 6.43
C LEU A 102 11.63 3.92 6.53
N ASN A 103 12.12 3.42 5.41
CA ASN A 103 13.44 2.84 5.26
C ASN A 103 14.53 3.92 5.06
N PRO A 104 15.83 3.57 4.95
CA PRO A 104 16.91 4.53 4.72
C PRO A 104 16.68 5.43 3.51
N PHE A 105 16.15 4.89 2.41
CA PHE A 105 15.82 5.67 1.21
C PHE A 105 14.80 6.78 1.49
N LEU A 106 13.65 6.46 2.08
CA LEU A 106 12.63 7.46 2.38
C LEU A 106 13.07 8.47 3.45
N LYS A 107 13.94 8.08 4.38
CA LYS A 107 14.54 9.03 5.34
C LYS A 107 15.36 10.09 4.61
N LYS A 108 16.20 9.70 3.63
CA LYS A 108 16.97 10.62 2.79
C LYS A 108 16.05 11.56 1.98
N ILE A 109 15.02 11.00 1.33
CA ILE A 109 14.05 11.80 0.57
C ILE A 109 13.32 12.82 1.46
N LYS A 110 12.86 12.40 2.65
CA LYS A 110 12.21 13.32 3.60
C LYS A 110 13.15 14.39 4.15
N ALA A 111 14.44 14.12 4.21
CA ALA A 111 15.47 15.10 4.55
C ALA A 111 15.79 16.08 3.39
N GLY A 112 15.15 15.92 2.24
CA GLY A 112 15.33 16.78 1.07
C GLY A 112 16.46 16.33 0.14
N GLU A 113 17.04 15.15 0.37
CA GLU A 113 18.02 14.59 -0.55
C GLU A 113 17.37 14.21 -1.87
N ARG A 114 18.09 14.41 -2.97
CA ARG A 114 17.67 14.07 -4.33
C ARG A 114 18.69 13.11 -4.94
N PRO A 115 18.44 11.81 -4.95
CA PRO A 115 19.32 10.87 -5.64
C PRO A 115 19.37 11.20 -7.15
N PRO A 116 20.55 11.11 -7.79
CA PRO A 116 20.69 11.47 -9.19
C PRO A 116 19.90 10.52 -10.09
N ILE A 117 19.08 11.09 -10.96
CA ILE A 117 18.35 10.35 -12.01
C ILE A 117 19.23 10.26 -13.24
N ARG A 118 19.93 9.15 -13.42
CA ARG A 118 20.90 8.94 -14.52
C ARG A 118 20.24 8.53 -15.83
N SER A 119 19.06 7.93 -15.78
CA SER A 119 18.29 7.48 -16.95
C SER A 119 16.81 7.68 -16.70
N CYS A 120 16.06 8.04 -17.76
CA CYS A 120 14.62 8.16 -17.71
C CYS A 120 13.97 6.99 -18.43
N PHE A 121 13.04 6.30 -17.79
CA PHE A 121 12.28 5.18 -18.35
C PHE A 121 11.09 5.62 -19.22
N GLN A 122 10.82 6.94 -19.30
CA GLN A 122 9.67 7.52 -20.02
C GLN A 122 8.33 6.87 -19.63
N CYS A 123 8.20 6.51 -18.35
CA CYS A 123 7.06 5.76 -17.81
C CYS A 123 5.83 6.64 -17.52
N LEU A 124 5.97 7.96 -17.50
CA LEU A 124 4.92 8.94 -17.20
C LEU A 124 5.00 10.11 -18.18
N GLU A 125 3.87 10.49 -18.76
CA GLU A 125 3.78 11.54 -19.79
C GLU A 125 4.23 12.92 -19.29
N HIS A 126 3.89 13.29 -18.06
CA HIS A 126 4.18 14.60 -17.47
C HIS A 126 5.26 14.56 -16.38
N CYS A 127 6.16 13.58 -16.41
CA CYS A 127 7.24 13.48 -15.44
C CYS A 127 8.40 14.41 -15.82
N ASP A 128 8.61 15.46 -15.04
CA ASP A 128 9.80 16.31 -15.16
C ASP A 128 10.89 15.83 -14.19
N ILE A 129 11.93 15.18 -14.74
CA ILE A 129 13.07 14.64 -13.98
C ILE A 129 13.86 15.71 -13.21
N LYS A 130 13.69 17.00 -13.56
CA LYS A 130 14.37 18.11 -12.87
C LYS A 130 13.67 18.53 -11.58
N THR A 131 12.37 18.22 -11.46
CA THR A 131 11.53 18.66 -10.34
C THR A 131 11.15 17.54 -9.37
N ILE A 132 11.04 16.30 -9.85
CA ILE A 132 10.68 15.16 -9.00
C ILE A 132 11.76 14.83 -7.96
N PRO A 133 11.39 14.36 -6.77
CA PRO A 133 12.34 14.03 -5.71
C PRO A 133 13.18 12.77 -6.03
N TYR A 134 12.63 11.82 -6.79
CA TYR A 134 13.28 10.58 -7.23
C TYR A 134 12.51 9.94 -8.38
N CYS A 135 13.14 9.04 -9.13
CA CYS A 135 12.45 8.22 -10.14
C CYS A 135 11.70 7.06 -9.47
N ILE A 136 10.36 7.05 -9.55
CA ILE A 136 9.55 6.00 -8.91
C ILE A 136 9.84 4.63 -9.52
N THR A 137 9.94 4.53 -10.85
CA THR A 137 10.22 3.25 -11.53
C THR A 137 11.55 2.66 -11.05
N LYS A 138 12.61 3.48 -10.97
CA LYS A 138 13.90 2.99 -10.48
C LYS A 138 13.83 2.56 -9.01
N ALA A 139 13.12 3.30 -8.17
CA ALA A 139 12.95 2.96 -6.76
C ALA A 139 12.17 1.66 -6.56
N LEU A 140 11.18 1.35 -7.43
CA LEU A 140 10.47 0.06 -7.43
C LEU A 140 11.31 -1.08 -7.97
N VAL A 141 12.11 -0.83 -9.02
CA VAL A 141 13.09 -1.82 -9.52
C VAL A 141 14.12 -2.16 -8.45
N ASN A 142 14.67 -1.16 -7.78
CA ASN A 142 15.61 -1.36 -6.67
C ASN A 142 14.99 -2.21 -5.54
N ALA A 143 13.69 -2.01 -5.26
CA ALA A 143 12.98 -2.85 -4.30
C ALA A 143 12.91 -4.33 -4.74
N ALA A 144 12.64 -4.58 -6.01
CA ALA A 144 12.62 -5.94 -6.57
C ALA A 144 14.03 -6.57 -6.66
N GLU A 145 15.06 -5.76 -6.81
CA GLU A 145 16.47 -6.18 -6.82
C GLU A 145 17.06 -6.35 -5.41
N GLY A 146 16.35 -5.87 -4.36
CA GLY A 146 16.79 -5.98 -2.97
C GLY A 146 17.78 -4.88 -2.53
N ASP A 147 17.83 -3.75 -3.23
CA ASP A 147 18.63 -2.58 -2.81
C ASP A 147 17.83 -1.72 -1.83
N GLU A 148 17.89 -2.03 -0.55
CA GLU A 148 17.14 -1.35 0.52
C GLU A 148 17.47 0.15 0.62
N ASP A 149 18.70 0.55 0.32
CA ASP A 149 19.16 1.95 0.43
C ASP A 149 18.61 2.86 -0.67
N ALA A 150 18.06 2.29 -1.74
CA ALA A 150 17.50 3.01 -2.88
C ALA A 150 16.08 2.56 -3.25
N ALA A 151 15.47 1.71 -2.43
CA ALA A 151 14.17 1.08 -2.66
C ALA A 151 13.01 1.88 -2.08
N LEU A 152 11.91 1.99 -2.83
CA LEU A 152 10.61 2.40 -2.30
C LEU A 152 9.79 1.15 -1.95
N LEU A 153 9.48 0.97 -0.67
CA LEU A 153 8.74 -0.18 -0.16
C LEU A 153 7.31 0.25 0.19
N PHE A 154 6.39 0.17 -0.77
CA PHE A 154 4.97 0.40 -0.52
C PHE A 154 4.38 -0.70 0.35
N CYS A 155 3.47 -0.34 1.24
CA CYS A 155 2.84 -1.29 2.15
C CYS A 155 1.42 -0.87 2.55
N GLY A 156 0.66 -1.77 3.15
CA GLY A 156 -0.60 -1.46 3.83
C GLY A 156 -0.38 -0.89 5.24
N SER A 157 -1.46 -0.37 5.83
CA SER A 157 -1.43 0.24 7.17
C SER A 157 -1.00 -0.74 8.28
N ASN A 158 -1.20 -2.03 8.07
CA ASN A 158 -0.91 -3.10 9.02
C ASN A 158 0.39 -3.86 8.74
N ALA A 159 1.28 -3.34 7.88
CA ALA A 159 2.55 -4.00 7.55
C ALA A 159 3.42 -4.31 8.78
N TYR A 160 3.39 -3.43 9.79
CA TYR A 160 4.12 -3.60 11.06
C TYR A 160 3.67 -4.82 11.90
N ARG A 161 2.60 -5.51 11.50
CA ARG A 161 2.10 -6.73 12.18
C ARG A 161 2.82 -7.99 11.70
N ALA A 162 3.62 -7.90 10.64
CA ALA A 162 4.46 -9.00 10.18
C ALA A 162 5.59 -9.23 11.20
N ASP A 163 5.73 -10.45 11.70
CA ASP A 163 6.74 -10.82 12.68
C ASP A 163 7.67 -11.94 12.19
N ARG A 164 7.32 -12.60 11.11
CA ARG A 164 8.08 -13.71 10.50
C ARG A 164 7.70 -13.93 9.05
N ILE A 165 8.49 -14.76 8.36
CA ILE A 165 8.11 -15.33 7.07
C ILE A 165 7.25 -16.55 7.35
N GLU A 166 6.09 -16.61 6.71
CA GLU A 166 5.12 -17.71 6.83
C GLU A 166 5.01 -18.49 5.51
N THR A 167 4.36 -19.64 5.55
CA THR A 167 3.97 -20.46 4.39
C THR A 167 2.48 -20.29 4.12
#